data_2c11fa1623c54e0401ef0b0b3368f1a0
#
_entry.id   2c11fa1623c54e0401ef0b0b3368f1a0
#
_cell.length_a   1.000
_cell.length_b   1.000
_cell.length_c   1.000
_cell.angle_alpha   90.00
_cell.angle_beta   90.00
_cell.angle_gamma   90.00
#
_symmetry.space_group_name_H-M   'P 1'
#
loop_
_entity.id
_entity.type
_entity.pdbx_description
1 polymer ?
#
loop_
_entity_poly.entity_id
_entity_poly.type
_entity_poly.pdbx_seq_one_letter_code
_entity_poly.pdbx_strand_id
1 'polypeptide(L)'
;MLFYIVMGIFVILGLRLFAMQILEGGYYQAKAEGNRLRIVPMTAARGIMYDRNGQILVGSRPAYTISIMPNGKPLDDDELAKLATLLHKKPEEIQKKVEDHKHGYEPIRIANDISMDVVTSIEEHRHELPGVSIDVEPLRYYPYETMASQLFGYVGEVSEDELAEIKEQDPNTTVGAGSILGRAGLEKLYDSVLRGVDGGKQLEVDASGRPV
;
A
#
# COMPACT_ATOMS: atom_id res chain seq x y z
N MET A 1 -37.50 -43.53 -20.71
CA MET A 1 -36.15 -43.70 -20.12
C MET A 1 -35.38 -42.36 -19.97
N LEU A 2 -35.18 -41.62 -21.06
CA LEU A 2 -34.47 -40.34 -21.04
C LEU A 2 -35.03 -39.33 -20.01
N PHE A 3 -36.36 -39.20 -19.91
CA PHE A 3 -37.03 -38.33 -18.96
C PHE A 3 -36.61 -38.61 -17.50
N TYR A 4 -36.57 -39.86 -17.08
CA TYR A 4 -36.18 -40.23 -15.71
C TYR A 4 -34.71 -39.96 -15.42
N ILE A 5 -33.84 -40.10 -16.42
CA ILE A 5 -32.42 -39.77 -16.31
C ILE A 5 -32.25 -38.26 -16.10
N VAL A 6 -32.90 -37.44 -16.92
CA VAL A 6 -32.88 -36.00 -16.80
C VAL A 6 -33.44 -35.55 -15.45
N MET A 7 -34.58 -36.11 -15.03
CA MET A 7 -35.17 -35.79 -13.70
C MET A 7 -34.21 -36.16 -12.56
N GLY A 8 -33.53 -37.30 -12.64
CA GLY A 8 -32.52 -37.71 -11.66
C GLY A 8 -31.36 -36.71 -11.55
N ILE A 9 -30.86 -36.23 -12.72
CA ILE A 9 -29.80 -35.21 -12.73
C ILE A 9 -30.28 -33.91 -12.06
N PHE A 10 -31.50 -33.46 -12.37
CA PHE A 10 -32.05 -32.25 -11.73
C PHE A 10 -32.20 -32.40 -10.22
N VAL A 11 -32.62 -33.56 -9.74
CA VAL A 11 -32.71 -33.80 -8.28
C VAL A 11 -31.33 -33.75 -7.62
N ILE A 12 -30.31 -34.34 -8.24
CA ILE A 12 -28.94 -34.31 -7.72
C ILE A 12 -28.41 -32.88 -7.69
N LEU A 13 -28.61 -32.10 -8.77
CA LEU A 13 -28.24 -30.68 -8.80
C LEU A 13 -28.99 -29.84 -7.76
N GLY A 14 -30.29 -30.09 -7.59
CA GLY A 14 -31.11 -29.41 -6.57
C GLY A 14 -30.60 -29.71 -5.16
N LEU A 15 -30.30 -30.97 -4.84
CA LEU A 15 -29.73 -31.35 -3.55
C LEU A 15 -28.36 -30.72 -3.33
N ARG A 16 -27.51 -30.63 -4.37
CA ARG A 16 -26.20 -29.98 -4.28
C ARG A 16 -26.35 -28.47 -4.03
N LEU A 17 -27.26 -27.80 -4.75
CA LEU A 17 -27.56 -26.38 -4.51
C LEU A 17 -28.08 -26.13 -3.10
N PHE A 18 -28.99 -26.98 -2.61
CA PHE A 18 -29.51 -26.89 -1.25
C PHE A 18 -28.37 -27.01 -0.22
N ALA A 19 -27.47 -28.00 -0.39
CA ALA A 19 -26.32 -28.17 0.48
C ALA A 19 -25.42 -26.94 0.49
N MET A 20 -25.07 -26.40 -0.68
CA MET A 20 -24.20 -25.23 -0.81
C MET A 20 -24.84 -23.94 -0.24
N GLN A 21 -26.16 -23.74 -0.46
CA GLN A 21 -26.81 -22.49 -0.07
C GLN A 21 -27.27 -22.49 1.39
N ILE A 22 -27.66 -23.63 1.93
CA ILE A 22 -28.26 -23.71 3.28
C ILE A 22 -27.32 -24.34 4.27
N LEU A 23 -26.70 -25.48 3.98
CA LEU A 23 -25.83 -26.15 4.93
C LEU A 23 -24.43 -25.53 5.00
N GLU A 24 -23.87 -25.14 3.84
CA GLU A 24 -22.54 -24.56 3.69
C GLU A 24 -22.61 -23.03 3.42
N GLY A 25 -23.79 -22.41 3.46
CA GLY A 25 -24.01 -21.00 3.11
C GLY A 25 -23.09 -20.04 3.86
N GLY A 26 -22.93 -20.23 5.16
CA GLY A 26 -22.04 -19.40 5.98
C GLY A 26 -20.56 -19.49 5.58
N TYR A 27 -20.10 -20.69 5.19
CA TYR A 27 -18.75 -20.87 4.70
C TYR A 27 -18.50 -20.11 3.37
N TYR A 28 -19.44 -20.26 2.41
CA TYR A 28 -19.30 -19.57 1.13
C TYR A 28 -19.49 -18.05 1.25
N GLN A 29 -20.32 -17.59 2.17
CA GLN A 29 -20.48 -16.17 2.48
C GLN A 29 -19.18 -15.59 3.06
N ALA A 30 -18.58 -16.23 4.07
CA ALA A 30 -17.31 -15.78 4.63
C ALA A 30 -16.18 -15.75 3.60
N LYS A 31 -16.17 -16.74 2.69
CA LYS A 31 -15.21 -16.78 1.59
C LYS A 31 -15.44 -15.67 0.56
N ALA A 32 -16.70 -15.34 0.26
CA ALA A 32 -17.06 -14.23 -0.61
C ALA A 32 -16.69 -12.88 0.01
N GLU A 33 -16.95 -12.68 1.32
CA GLU A 33 -16.54 -11.49 2.06
C GLU A 33 -15.02 -11.33 2.09
N GLY A 34 -14.28 -12.43 2.32
CA GLY A 34 -12.82 -12.41 2.27
C GLY A 34 -12.23 -12.04 0.91
N ASN A 35 -12.94 -12.35 -0.18
CA ASN A 35 -12.54 -11.94 -1.53
C ASN A 35 -12.92 -10.48 -1.86
N ARG A 36 -13.95 -9.93 -1.20
CA ARG A 36 -14.43 -8.56 -1.41
C ARG A 36 -13.64 -7.54 -0.60
N LEU A 37 -13.14 -7.94 0.56
CA LEU A 37 -12.41 -7.07 1.47
C LEU A 37 -10.91 -7.24 1.27
N ARG A 38 -10.22 -6.14 1.01
CA ARG A 38 -8.77 -6.08 0.94
C ARG A 38 -8.23 -5.20 2.04
N ILE A 39 -7.20 -5.68 2.72
CA ILE A 39 -6.45 -4.87 3.69
C ILE A 39 -5.29 -4.21 2.97
N VAL A 40 -5.31 -2.88 2.92
CA VAL A 40 -4.19 -2.07 2.44
C VAL A 40 -3.44 -1.57 3.67
N PRO A 41 -2.13 -1.84 3.79
CA PRO A 41 -1.35 -1.38 4.92
C PRO A 41 -1.33 0.15 4.99
N MET A 42 -1.47 0.69 6.20
CA MET A 42 -1.31 2.11 6.51
C MET A 42 -0.05 2.29 7.33
N THR A 43 0.90 3.03 6.80
CA THR A 43 2.17 3.30 7.49
C THR A 43 1.94 4.03 8.80
N ALA A 44 2.45 3.48 9.90
CA ALA A 44 2.41 4.13 11.21
C ALA A 44 3.29 5.37 11.26
N ALA A 45 2.85 6.40 11.99
CA ALA A 45 3.72 7.53 12.29
C ALA A 45 4.88 7.07 13.18
N ARG A 46 6.10 7.43 12.78
CA ARG A 46 7.31 7.09 13.52
C ARG A 46 7.42 7.90 14.80
N GLY A 47 7.90 7.32 15.90
CA GLY A 47 8.04 7.94 17.21
C GLY A 47 8.84 9.25 17.16
N ILE A 48 8.50 10.17 18.05
CA ILE A 48 9.11 11.51 18.13
C ILE A 48 10.32 11.45 19.06
N MET A 49 11.41 12.12 18.68
CA MET A 49 12.58 12.32 19.53
C MET A 49 12.55 13.73 20.12
N TYR A 50 12.70 13.82 21.43
CA TYR A 50 12.70 15.08 22.18
C TYR A 50 14.06 15.32 22.80
N ASP A 51 14.36 16.61 23.06
CA ASP A 51 15.46 16.99 23.96
C ASP A 51 15.00 16.88 25.43
N ARG A 52 15.93 17.20 26.37
CA ARG A 52 15.66 17.24 27.82
C ARG A 52 14.59 18.23 28.22
N ASN A 53 14.29 19.23 27.40
CA ASN A 53 13.33 20.29 27.65
C ASN A 53 11.97 20.02 26.98
N GLY A 54 11.83 18.86 26.30
CA GLY A 54 10.62 18.49 25.58
C GLY A 54 10.50 19.14 24.19
N GLN A 55 11.58 19.71 23.62
CA GLN A 55 11.55 20.21 22.25
C GLN A 55 11.71 19.08 21.26
N ILE A 56 10.94 19.12 20.19
CA ILE A 56 10.98 18.11 19.13
C ILE A 56 12.26 18.27 18.33
N LEU A 57 13.12 17.27 18.38
CA LEU A 57 14.35 17.19 17.59
C LEU A 57 14.13 16.46 16.26
N VAL A 58 13.33 15.39 16.28
CA VAL A 58 12.94 14.63 15.09
C VAL A 58 11.48 14.22 15.26
N GLY A 59 10.65 14.48 14.25
CA GLY A 59 9.23 14.20 14.29
C GLY A 59 8.72 13.54 12.99
N SER A 60 7.41 13.43 12.88
CA SER A 60 6.72 13.03 11.64
C SER A 60 5.66 14.08 11.34
N ARG A 61 5.52 14.45 10.06
CA ARG A 61 4.46 15.33 9.59
C ARG A 61 3.63 14.64 8.50
N PRO A 62 2.35 14.96 8.37
CA PRO A 62 1.58 14.46 7.25
C PRO A 62 2.12 15.03 5.94
N ALA A 63 2.19 14.21 4.92
CA ALA A 63 2.59 14.58 3.57
C ALA A 63 1.72 13.84 2.55
N TYR A 64 1.43 14.49 1.43
CA TYR A 64 0.71 13.86 0.34
C TYR A 64 1.64 12.97 -0.46
N THR A 65 1.20 11.74 -0.69
CA THR A 65 1.91 10.72 -1.46
C THR A 65 1.05 10.31 -2.65
N ILE A 66 1.65 10.25 -3.82
CA ILE A 66 1.02 9.75 -5.03
C ILE A 66 1.44 8.30 -5.23
N SER A 67 0.46 7.42 -5.32
CA SER A 67 0.66 5.99 -5.52
C SER A 67 -0.10 5.49 -6.75
N ILE A 68 0.41 4.44 -7.38
CA ILE A 68 -0.25 3.73 -8.47
C ILE A 68 -0.61 2.32 -7.99
N MET A 69 -1.85 1.90 -8.22
CA MET A 69 -2.30 0.53 -7.91
C MET A 69 -1.82 -0.43 -9.00
N PRO A 70 -0.99 -1.44 -8.69
CA PRO A 70 -0.41 -2.34 -9.69
C PRO A 70 -1.45 -3.23 -10.38
N ASN A 71 -2.60 -3.50 -9.73
CA ASN A 71 -3.70 -4.29 -10.29
C ASN A 71 -4.76 -3.45 -11.01
N GLY A 72 -4.51 -2.14 -11.17
CA GLY A 72 -5.33 -1.27 -12.00
C GLY A 72 -5.11 -1.53 -13.50
N LYS A 73 -5.87 -0.82 -14.34
CA LYS A 73 -5.51 -0.70 -15.76
C LYS A 73 -4.10 -0.09 -15.81
N PRO A 74 -3.13 -0.71 -16.52
CA PRO A 74 -1.83 -0.08 -16.69
C PRO A 74 -2.03 1.28 -17.33
N LEU A 75 -1.30 2.29 -16.87
CA LEU A 75 -1.34 3.62 -17.45
C LEU A 75 -0.85 3.53 -18.91
N ASP A 76 -1.62 4.13 -19.81
CA ASP A 76 -1.21 4.29 -21.19
C ASP A 76 -0.05 5.32 -21.26
N ASP A 77 0.71 5.34 -22.36
CA ASP A 77 1.86 6.25 -22.52
C ASP A 77 1.46 7.73 -22.36
N ASP A 78 0.26 8.10 -22.80
CA ASP A 78 -0.28 9.46 -22.66
C ASP A 78 -0.64 9.79 -21.20
N GLU A 79 -1.24 8.84 -20.47
CA GLU A 79 -1.56 8.96 -19.05
C GLU A 79 -0.27 9.07 -18.20
N LEU A 80 0.74 8.26 -18.55
CA LEU A 80 2.05 8.30 -17.92
C LEU A 80 2.77 9.64 -18.17
N ALA A 81 2.74 10.15 -19.41
CA ALA A 81 3.33 11.43 -19.75
C ALA A 81 2.67 12.60 -19.02
N LYS A 82 1.33 12.57 -18.88
CA LYS A 82 0.58 13.56 -18.08
C LYS A 82 0.98 13.54 -16.63
N LEU A 83 0.97 12.36 -16.01
CA LEU A 83 1.37 12.18 -14.60
C LEU A 83 2.81 12.66 -14.38
N ALA A 84 3.72 12.33 -15.29
CA ALA A 84 5.11 12.76 -15.23
C ALA A 84 5.25 14.29 -15.31
N THR A 85 4.47 14.93 -16.18
CA THR A 85 4.43 16.39 -16.31
C THR A 85 3.93 17.06 -15.02
N LEU A 86 2.83 16.56 -14.45
CA LEU A 86 2.26 17.09 -13.22
C LEU A 86 3.22 16.91 -12.01
N LEU A 87 3.95 15.81 -11.97
CA LEU A 87 4.93 15.52 -10.92
C LEU A 87 6.33 16.12 -11.17
N HIS A 88 6.55 16.78 -12.29
CA HIS A 88 7.86 17.27 -12.73
C HIS A 88 8.94 16.18 -12.75
N LYS A 89 8.54 14.95 -13.14
CA LYS A 89 9.41 13.77 -13.24
C LYS A 89 9.52 13.31 -14.69
N LYS A 90 10.49 12.44 -14.95
CA LYS A 90 10.61 11.79 -16.27
C LYS A 90 9.67 10.58 -16.34
N PRO A 91 8.96 10.37 -17.47
CA PRO A 91 8.08 9.19 -17.62
C PRO A 91 8.82 7.87 -17.39
N GLU A 92 10.09 7.77 -17.83
CA GLU A 92 10.91 6.57 -17.69
C GLU A 92 11.17 6.20 -16.21
N GLU A 93 11.28 7.21 -15.33
CA GLU A 93 11.48 6.99 -13.89
C GLU A 93 10.23 6.39 -13.25
N ILE A 94 9.06 6.86 -13.66
CA ILE A 94 7.77 6.35 -13.16
C ILE A 94 7.56 4.93 -13.70
N GLN A 95 7.78 4.73 -14.98
CA GLN A 95 7.63 3.43 -15.63
C GLN A 95 8.54 2.38 -14.99
N LYS A 96 9.82 2.72 -14.76
CA LYS A 96 10.76 1.83 -14.09
C LYS A 96 10.27 1.42 -12.70
N LYS A 97 9.80 2.38 -11.87
CA LYS A 97 9.26 2.08 -10.55
C LYS A 97 8.05 1.14 -10.61
N VAL A 98 7.17 1.34 -11.57
CA VAL A 98 6.01 0.48 -11.78
C VAL A 98 6.46 -0.91 -12.23
N GLU A 99 7.47 -1.01 -13.08
CA GLU A 99 8.00 -2.29 -13.58
C GLU A 99 8.70 -3.11 -12.50
N ASP A 100 9.50 -2.45 -11.67
CA ASP A 100 10.24 -3.09 -10.58
C ASP A 100 9.28 -3.69 -9.51
N HIS A 101 8.03 -3.19 -9.40
CA HIS A 101 7.06 -3.63 -8.39
C HIS A 101 5.79 -4.28 -8.98
N LYS A 102 5.82 -4.74 -10.24
CA LYS A 102 4.66 -5.33 -10.95
C LYS A 102 4.02 -6.53 -10.25
N HIS A 103 4.77 -7.26 -9.44
CA HIS A 103 4.30 -8.50 -8.82
C HIS A 103 3.67 -8.29 -7.44
N GLY A 104 3.61 -7.07 -6.96
CA GLY A 104 2.98 -6.71 -5.70
C GLY A 104 1.49 -6.42 -5.82
N TYR A 105 0.82 -6.43 -4.68
CA TYR A 105 -0.57 -5.96 -4.55
C TYR A 105 -0.66 -4.64 -3.79
N GLU A 106 0.47 -4.15 -3.33
CA GLU A 106 0.56 -2.92 -2.57
C GLU A 106 0.65 -1.70 -3.51
N PRO A 107 0.13 -0.54 -3.10
CA PRO A 107 0.27 0.68 -3.88
C PRO A 107 1.74 1.03 -4.08
N ILE A 108 2.12 1.31 -5.32
CA ILE A 108 3.50 1.70 -5.68
C ILE A 108 3.64 3.20 -5.48
N ARG A 109 4.46 3.61 -4.51
CA ARG A 109 4.74 5.04 -4.26
C ARG A 109 5.56 5.65 -5.39
N ILE A 110 4.98 6.61 -6.10
CA ILE A 110 5.64 7.31 -7.21
C ILE A 110 6.35 8.58 -6.72
N ALA A 111 5.65 9.33 -5.88
CA ALA A 111 6.17 10.57 -5.32
C ALA A 111 5.58 10.83 -3.94
N ASN A 112 6.38 11.36 -3.04
CA ASN A 112 6.00 11.78 -1.70
C ASN A 112 6.29 13.26 -1.50
N ASP A 113 5.70 13.84 -0.45
CA ASP A 113 5.86 15.26 -0.09
C ASP A 113 5.42 16.22 -1.22
N ILE A 114 4.27 15.92 -1.78
CA ILE A 114 3.71 16.68 -2.91
C ILE A 114 3.00 17.92 -2.39
N SER A 115 3.21 19.04 -3.09
CA SER A 115 2.52 20.31 -2.76
C SER A 115 1.03 20.23 -3.06
N MET A 116 0.24 21.04 -2.34
CA MET A 116 -1.22 21.09 -2.52
C MET A 116 -1.64 21.47 -3.94
N ASP A 117 -0.85 22.31 -4.61
CA ASP A 117 -1.12 22.73 -6.00
C ASP A 117 -1.07 21.53 -6.95
N VAL A 118 -0.05 20.67 -6.80
CA VAL A 118 0.10 19.46 -7.61
C VAL A 118 -1.00 18.46 -7.27
N VAL A 119 -1.35 18.30 -5.99
CA VAL A 119 -2.47 17.47 -5.53
C VAL A 119 -3.76 17.90 -6.20
N THR A 120 -4.05 19.21 -6.18
CA THR A 120 -5.25 19.77 -6.81
C THR A 120 -5.27 19.49 -8.32
N SER A 121 -4.14 19.70 -9.00
CA SER A 121 -4.03 19.46 -10.44
C SER A 121 -4.25 17.98 -10.80
N ILE A 122 -3.77 17.04 -9.97
CA ILE A 122 -3.99 15.61 -10.19
C ILE A 122 -5.47 15.25 -9.96
N GLU A 123 -6.10 15.81 -8.91
CA GLU A 123 -7.53 15.57 -8.64
C GLU A 123 -8.44 16.14 -9.75
N GLU A 124 -8.11 17.28 -10.31
CA GLU A 124 -8.82 17.84 -11.46
C GLU A 124 -8.77 16.91 -12.68
N HIS A 125 -7.65 16.21 -12.88
CA HIS A 125 -7.44 15.27 -13.98
C HIS A 125 -7.67 13.80 -13.60
N ARG A 126 -8.35 13.55 -12.48
CA ARG A 126 -8.55 12.19 -11.94
C ARG A 126 -9.20 11.21 -12.93
N HIS A 127 -10.12 11.72 -13.79
CA HIS A 127 -10.77 10.90 -14.82
C HIS A 127 -9.81 10.42 -15.93
N GLU A 128 -8.70 11.11 -16.09
CA GLU A 128 -7.68 10.84 -17.10
C GLU A 128 -6.51 10.03 -16.53
N LEU A 129 -6.50 9.80 -15.21
CA LEU A 129 -5.43 9.10 -14.49
C LEU A 129 -5.99 7.91 -13.68
N PRO A 130 -6.55 6.89 -14.38
CA PRO A 130 -7.11 5.73 -13.69
C PRO A 130 -6.00 4.95 -12.94
N GLY A 131 -6.29 4.54 -11.72
CA GLY A 131 -5.34 3.78 -10.89
C GLY A 131 -4.33 4.63 -10.12
N VAL A 132 -4.33 5.96 -10.28
CA VAL A 132 -3.58 6.89 -9.44
C VAL A 132 -4.38 7.19 -8.18
N SER A 133 -3.76 7.04 -7.01
CA SER A 133 -4.32 7.41 -5.71
C SER A 133 -3.48 8.48 -5.04
N ILE A 134 -4.15 9.31 -4.25
CA ILE A 134 -3.53 10.31 -3.39
C ILE A 134 -3.82 9.92 -1.95
N ASP A 135 -2.78 9.65 -1.20
CA ASP A 135 -2.86 9.27 0.20
C ASP A 135 -2.07 10.24 1.08
N VAL A 136 -2.46 10.35 2.34
CA VAL A 136 -1.70 11.14 3.33
C VAL A 136 -0.89 10.16 4.16
N GLU A 137 0.43 10.24 4.05
CA GLU A 137 1.36 9.39 4.79
C GLU A 137 2.24 10.21 5.74
N PRO A 138 2.66 9.62 6.87
CA PRO A 138 3.59 10.29 7.78
C PRO A 138 4.98 10.33 7.17
N LEU A 139 5.49 11.53 6.93
CA LEU A 139 6.85 11.77 6.46
C LEU A 139 7.75 12.16 7.63
N ARG A 140 8.95 11.59 7.70
CA ARG A 140 9.94 11.93 8.72
C ARG A 140 10.39 13.36 8.55
N TYR A 141 10.44 14.13 9.64
CA TYR A 141 10.72 15.54 9.64
C TYR A 141 11.80 15.89 10.65
N TYR A 142 12.79 16.66 10.21
CA TYR A 142 13.94 17.13 10.98
C TYR A 142 13.89 18.66 11.07
N PRO A 143 13.31 19.25 12.14
CA PRO A 143 13.10 20.69 12.27
C PRO A 143 14.37 21.52 12.14
N TYR A 144 15.50 20.96 12.54
CA TYR A 144 16.80 21.63 12.58
C TYR A 144 17.72 21.20 11.44
N GLU A 145 17.17 20.61 10.36
CA GLU A 145 17.84 20.20 9.13
C GLU A 145 19.15 19.41 9.38
N THR A 146 20.31 20.07 9.26
CA THR A 146 21.64 19.43 9.35
C THR A 146 22.14 19.27 10.78
N MET A 147 21.47 19.85 11.79
CA MET A 147 21.92 19.79 13.17
C MET A 147 21.95 18.35 13.67
N ALA A 148 23.14 17.92 14.14
CA ALA A 148 23.37 16.58 14.66
C ALA A 148 22.93 15.42 13.75
N SER A 149 22.93 15.63 12.43
CA SER A 149 22.49 14.64 11.43
C SER A 149 23.23 13.31 11.55
N GLN A 150 24.51 13.32 11.93
CA GLN A 150 25.29 12.10 12.17
C GLN A 150 24.81 11.33 13.42
N LEU A 151 24.29 12.03 14.43
CA LEU A 151 23.75 11.43 15.64
C LEU A 151 22.35 10.85 15.39
N PHE A 152 21.45 11.65 14.82
CA PHE A 152 20.09 11.20 14.56
C PHE A 152 20.05 10.15 13.46
N GLY A 153 20.88 10.30 12.43
CA GLY A 153 20.85 9.47 11.26
C GLY A 153 19.72 9.84 10.31
N TYR A 154 19.29 8.88 9.52
CA TYR A 154 18.22 9.03 8.54
C TYR A 154 17.43 7.73 8.38
N VAL A 155 16.27 7.86 7.76
CA VAL A 155 15.40 6.73 7.42
C VAL A 155 15.40 6.48 5.92
N GLY A 156 15.07 5.26 5.53
CA GLY A 156 14.98 4.88 4.11
C GLY A 156 14.07 3.69 3.92
N GLU A 157 13.54 3.56 2.73
CA GLU A 157 12.68 2.45 2.34
C GLU A 157 13.47 1.13 2.27
N VAL A 158 12.85 0.04 2.74
CA VAL A 158 13.45 -1.30 2.68
C VAL A 158 13.51 -1.78 1.24
N SER A 159 14.65 -2.35 0.82
CA SER A 159 14.76 -3.00 -0.49
C SER A 159 14.19 -4.43 -0.44
N GLU A 160 13.89 -5.01 -1.62
CA GLU A 160 13.37 -6.38 -1.69
C GLU A 160 14.36 -7.40 -1.12
N ASP A 161 15.65 -7.22 -1.39
CA ASP A 161 16.72 -8.10 -0.88
C ASP A 161 16.81 -8.02 0.65
N GLU A 162 16.80 -6.82 1.21
CA GLU A 162 16.77 -6.62 2.67
C GLU A 162 15.51 -7.17 3.31
N LEU A 163 14.36 -7.02 2.65
CA LEU A 163 13.10 -7.58 3.13
C LEU A 163 13.15 -9.11 3.21
N ALA A 164 13.78 -9.75 2.22
CA ALA A 164 13.97 -11.20 2.22
C ALA A 164 14.86 -11.63 3.40
N GLU A 165 15.98 -10.94 3.64
CA GLU A 165 16.88 -11.20 4.78
C GLU A 165 16.16 -11.00 6.13
N ILE A 166 15.38 -9.93 6.27
CA ILE A 166 14.63 -9.64 7.51
C ILE A 166 13.60 -10.73 7.78
N LYS A 167 12.87 -11.18 6.75
CA LYS A 167 11.87 -12.26 6.89
C LYS A 167 12.49 -13.61 7.19
N GLU A 168 13.69 -13.88 6.70
CA GLU A 168 14.44 -15.08 7.03
C GLU A 168 14.89 -15.10 8.50
N GLN A 169 15.32 -13.95 9.02
CA GLN A 169 15.75 -13.79 10.41
C GLN A 169 14.56 -13.75 11.39
N ASP A 170 13.47 -13.10 11.01
CA ASP A 170 12.25 -13.00 11.81
C ASP A 170 11.00 -13.22 10.92
N PRO A 171 10.52 -14.45 10.80
CA PRO A 171 9.33 -14.77 10.02
C PRO A 171 8.04 -14.06 10.49
N ASN A 172 8.01 -13.57 11.73
CA ASN A 172 6.87 -12.85 12.30
C ASN A 172 7.04 -11.33 12.24
N THR A 173 8.06 -10.84 11.51
CA THR A 173 8.28 -9.41 11.38
C THR A 173 7.07 -8.69 10.79
N THR A 174 6.80 -7.49 11.28
CA THR A 174 5.78 -6.59 10.72
C THR A 174 6.31 -5.74 9.57
N VAL A 175 7.59 -5.92 9.19
CA VAL A 175 8.20 -5.21 8.06
C VAL A 175 7.64 -5.77 6.76
N GLY A 176 7.05 -4.88 5.94
CA GLY A 176 6.54 -5.19 4.61
C GLY A 176 7.32 -4.45 3.51
N ALA A 177 6.94 -4.68 2.26
CA ALA A 177 7.46 -3.89 1.15
C ALA A 177 7.11 -2.41 1.38
N GLY A 178 8.05 -1.51 1.06
CA GLY A 178 7.84 -0.08 1.27
C GLY A 178 7.92 0.40 2.72
N SER A 179 8.20 -0.47 3.70
CA SER A 179 8.43 -0.05 5.09
C SER A 179 9.64 0.87 5.21
N ILE A 180 9.52 1.89 6.06
CA ILE A 180 10.59 2.85 6.32
C ILE A 180 11.38 2.42 7.55
N LEU A 181 12.67 2.12 7.35
CA LEU A 181 13.61 1.70 8.39
C LEU A 181 14.64 2.76 8.70
N GLY A 182 15.14 2.77 9.94
CA GLY A 182 16.30 3.58 10.34
C GLY A 182 17.60 3.05 9.71
N ARG A 183 18.30 3.90 8.96
CA ARG A 183 19.53 3.51 8.21
C ARG A 183 20.81 3.81 8.98
N ALA A 184 20.81 4.83 9.81
CA ALA A 184 21.99 5.26 10.57
C ALA A 184 21.59 5.88 11.91
N GLY A 185 22.58 6.10 12.79
CA GLY A 185 22.43 6.83 14.03
C GLY A 185 21.38 6.28 14.98
N LEU A 186 20.73 7.19 15.71
CA LEU A 186 19.66 6.87 16.66
C LEU A 186 18.43 6.26 15.96
N GLU A 187 18.14 6.69 14.72
CA GLU A 187 17.06 6.11 13.91
C GLU A 187 17.24 4.61 13.72
N LYS A 188 18.47 4.15 13.45
CA LYS A 188 18.78 2.72 13.32
C LYS A 188 18.82 2.01 14.66
N LEU A 189 19.45 2.62 15.66
CA LEU A 189 19.64 1.99 16.97
C LEU A 189 18.30 1.72 17.68
N TYR A 190 17.36 2.64 17.56
CA TYR A 190 16.04 2.56 18.19
C TYR A 190 14.92 2.27 17.19
N ASP A 191 15.23 1.69 16.03
CA ASP A 191 14.26 1.45 14.96
C ASP A 191 13.03 0.67 15.45
N SER A 192 13.24 -0.40 16.22
CA SER A 192 12.16 -1.24 16.75
C SER A 192 11.19 -0.51 17.68
N VAL A 193 11.66 0.54 18.37
CA VAL A 193 10.85 1.37 19.28
C VAL A 193 10.19 2.52 18.52
N LEU A 194 10.93 3.12 17.58
CA LEU A 194 10.48 4.30 16.84
C LEU A 194 9.50 3.98 15.72
N ARG A 195 9.60 2.82 15.09
CA ARG A 195 8.85 2.47 13.87
C ARG A 195 7.33 2.43 14.07
N GLY A 196 6.85 2.09 15.26
CA GLY A 196 5.42 1.87 15.49
C GLY A 196 4.93 0.55 14.87
N VAL A 197 3.63 0.37 14.85
CA VAL A 197 2.96 -0.80 14.25
C VAL A 197 2.02 -0.29 13.17
N ASP A 198 2.22 -0.75 11.94
CA ASP A 198 1.41 -0.35 10.81
C ASP A 198 -0.04 -0.79 11.00
N GLY A 199 -0.95 0.08 10.60
CA GLY A 199 -2.39 -0.19 10.59
C GLY A 199 -2.82 -0.85 9.28
N GLY A 200 -4.12 -1.07 9.15
CA GLY A 200 -4.71 -1.58 7.91
C GLY A 200 -6.03 -0.88 7.61
N LYS A 201 -6.18 -0.40 6.37
CA LYS A 201 -7.44 0.10 5.83
C LYS A 201 -8.12 -1.02 5.06
N GLN A 202 -9.34 -1.36 5.44
CA GLN A 202 -10.16 -2.29 4.67
C GLN A 202 -10.80 -1.56 3.49
N LEU A 203 -10.48 -2.01 2.29
CA LEU A 203 -11.09 -1.54 1.05
C LEU A 203 -11.98 -2.63 0.48
N GLU A 204 -13.16 -2.24 0.02
CA GLU A 204 -14.01 -3.10 -0.78
C GLU A 204 -13.52 -3.08 -2.23
N VAL A 205 -13.35 -4.27 -2.81
CA VAL A 205 -12.84 -4.41 -4.17
C VAL A 205 -13.80 -5.21 -5.04
N ASP A 206 -13.81 -4.89 -6.34
CA ASP A 206 -14.54 -5.66 -7.35
C ASP A 206 -13.85 -7.01 -7.65
N ALA A 207 -14.43 -7.81 -8.55
CA ALA A 207 -13.87 -9.09 -8.98
C ALA A 207 -12.49 -8.97 -9.68
N SER A 208 -12.11 -7.76 -10.09
CA SER A 208 -10.83 -7.43 -10.71
C SER A 208 -9.82 -6.86 -9.70
N GLY A 209 -10.22 -6.74 -8.42
CA GLY A 209 -9.38 -6.20 -7.36
C GLY A 209 -9.31 -4.67 -7.32
N ARG A 210 -10.23 -3.97 -8.01
CA ARG A 210 -10.30 -2.50 -8.01
C ARG A 210 -11.19 -2.00 -6.88
N PRO A 211 -10.81 -0.93 -6.17
CA PRO A 211 -11.66 -0.32 -5.15
C PRO A 211 -13.01 0.11 -5.74
N VAL A 212 -14.09 -0.16 -4.97
CA VAL A 212 -15.47 0.19 -5.33
C VAL A 212 -15.90 1.46 -4.59
#